data_5eb62b1a5246f6108108f5317cbab42c
#
_entry.id   5eb62b1a5246f6108108f5317cbab42c
#
_cell.length_a   1.000
_cell.length_b   1.000
_cell.length_c   1.000
_cell.angle_alpha   90.00
_cell.angle_beta   90.00
_cell.angle_gamma   90.00
#
_symmetry.space_group_name_H-M   'P 1'
#
loop_
_entity.id
_entity.type
_entity.pdbx_description
1 polymer ?
#
loop_
_entity_poly.entity_id
_entity_poly.type
_entity_poly.pdbx_seq_one_letter_code
_entity_poly.pdbx_strand_id
1 'polypeptide(L)'
;FKELSGGQKQRFSIATTLINKPKIIFLDEPTTGLDPQARRNLWDLILDIRQMGTTVILTTHYMDEAEILCDRVAIIDSGNIIALASPDKLIDDLVATGFERPKEVKQANLEDVFIHLTGHSIRED
;
A
#
# COMPACT_ATOMS: atom_id res chain seq x y z
N PHE A 1 -15.39 -1.95 -21.65
CA PHE A 1 -14.34 -1.10 -21.05
C PHE A 1 -14.84 0.30 -20.68
N LYS A 2 -15.76 0.85 -21.45
CA LYS A 2 -16.22 2.25 -21.23
C LYS A 2 -16.88 2.46 -19.86
N GLU A 3 -17.45 1.41 -19.30
CA GLU A 3 -18.20 1.46 -18.05
C GLU A 3 -17.39 1.08 -16.82
N LEU A 4 -16.10 0.69 -16.98
CA LEU A 4 -15.29 0.23 -15.87
C LEU A 4 -14.64 1.41 -15.13
N SER A 5 -14.66 1.34 -13.79
CA SER A 5 -13.88 2.24 -12.95
C SER A 5 -12.37 2.01 -13.14
N GLY A 6 -11.55 2.93 -12.65
CA GLY A 6 -10.09 2.77 -12.67
C GLY A 6 -9.62 1.49 -11.99
N GLY A 7 -10.20 1.16 -10.83
CA GLY A 7 -9.89 -0.07 -10.11
C GLY A 7 -10.32 -1.32 -10.86
N GLN A 8 -11.49 -1.30 -11.49
CA GLN A 8 -11.98 -2.42 -12.31
C GLN A 8 -11.11 -2.63 -13.54
N LYS A 9 -10.67 -1.56 -14.21
CA LYS A 9 -9.74 -1.65 -15.34
C LYS A 9 -8.42 -2.29 -14.92
N GLN A 10 -7.89 -1.88 -13.78
CA GLN A 10 -6.64 -2.42 -13.27
C GLN A 10 -6.78 -3.90 -12.92
N ARG A 11 -7.84 -4.29 -12.25
CA ARG A 11 -8.12 -5.69 -11.94
C ARG A 11 -8.29 -6.53 -13.19
N PHE A 12 -8.99 -6.02 -14.19
CA PHE A 12 -9.16 -6.69 -15.49
C PHE A 12 -7.81 -6.88 -16.19
N SER A 13 -6.98 -5.84 -16.21
CA SER A 13 -5.65 -5.90 -16.80
C SER A 13 -4.79 -6.98 -16.14
N ILE A 14 -4.79 -7.06 -14.82
CA ILE A 14 -4.06 -8.09 -14.09
C ILE A 14 -4.64 -9.48 -14.40
N ALA A 15 -5.96 -9.61 -14.39
CA ALA A 15 -6.61 -10.90 -14.68
C ALA A 15 -6.25 -11.43 -16.07
N THR A 16 -6.13 -10.56 -17.07
CA THR A 16 -5.74 -10.99 -18.43
C THR A 16 -4.31 -11.54 -18.47
N THR A 17 -3.42 -11.03 -17.65
CA THR A 17 -2.04 -11.54 -17.58
C THR A 17 -1.99 -12.95 -16.99
N LEU A 18 -2.98 -13.33 -16.18
CA LEU A 18 -3.02 -14.62 -15.51
C LEU A 18 -3.51 -15.76 -16.40
N ILE A 19 -4.09 -15.44 -17.56
CA ILE A 19 -4.64 -16.46 -18.49
C ILE A 19 -3.56 -17.46 -18.89
N ASN A 20 -2.33 -17.01 -19.09
CA ASN A 20 -1.21 -17.85 -19.48
C ASN A 20 -0.51 -18.52 -18.30
N LYS A 21 -1.04 -18.41 -17.10
CA LYS A 21 -0.49 -18.97 -15.86
C LYS A 21 1.00 -18.64 -15.69
N PRO A 22 1.37 -17.36 -15.65
CA PRO A 22 2.78 -16.96 -15.51
C PRO A 22 3.32 -17.38 -14.16
N LYS A 23 4.62 -17.61 -14.09
CA LYS A 23 5.32 -17.86 -12.82
C LYS A 23 5.68 -16.56 -12.09
N ILE A 24 5.86 -15.49 -12.86
CA ILE A 24 6.25 -14.17 -12.35
C ILE A 24 5.39 -13.12 -13.05
N ILE A 25 4.87 -12.18 -12.28
CA ILE A 25 4.24 -10.98 -12.82
C ILE A 25 4.91 -9.73 -12.26
N PHE A 26 4.95 -8.69 -13.07
CA PHE A 26 5.49 -7.38 -12.70
C PHE A 26 4.35 -6.37 -12.67
N LEU A 27 4.23 -5.66 -11.57
CA LEU A 27 3.22 -4.62 -11.39
C LEU A 27 3.93 -3.30 -11.07
N ASP A 28 3.75 -2.31 -11.92
CA ASP A 28 4.35 -0.99 -11.73
C ASP A 28 3.33 -0.04 -11.13
N GLU A 29 3.53 0.30 -9.86
CA GLU A 29 2.66 1.20 -9.08
C GLU A 29 1.17 0.88 -9.26
N PRO A 30 0.73 -0.35 -8.94
CA PRO A 30 -0.57 -0.86 -9.38
C PRO A 30 -1.78 -0.12 -8.80
N THR A 31 -1.63 0.58 -7.69
CA THR A 31 -2.75 1.24 -6.99
C THR A 31 -2.75 2.76 -7.13
N THR A 32 -1.83 3.31 -7.93
CA THR A 32 -1.76 4.76 -8.14
C THR A 32 -3.07 5.28 -8.75
N GLY A 33 -3.61 6.33 -8.15
CA GLY A 33 -4.84 6.97 -8.63
C GLY A 33 -6.13 6.28 -8.21
N LEU A 34 -6.06 5.18 -7.47
CA LEU A 34 -7.25 4.49 -6.98
C LEU A 34 -7.71 5.05 -5.63
N ASP A 35 -9.03 5.05 -5.42
CA ASP A 35 -9.59 5.39 -4.11
C ASP A 35 -9.26 4.29 -3.08
N PRO A 36 -9.43 4.55 -1.76
CA PRO A 36 -9.06 3.58 -0.73
C PRO A 36 -9.75 2.23 -0.85
N GLN A 37 -11.00 2.19 -1.27
CA GLN A 37 -11.71 0.93 -1.42
C GLN A 37 -11.20 0.12 -2.62
N ALA A 38 -10.97 0.78 -3.74
CA ALA A 38 -10.41 0.15 -4.92
C ALA A 38 -8.98 -0.37 -4.66
N ARG A 39 -8.19 0.38 -3.87
CA ARG A 39 -6.85 -0.07 -3.45
C ARG A 39 -6.94 -1.37 -2.65
N ARG A 40 -7.81 -1.44 -1.65
CA ARG A 40 -7.98 -2.65 -0.84
C ARG A 40 -8.42 -3.84 -1.67
N ASN A 41 -9.35 -3.62 -2.59
CA ASN A 41 -9.82 -4.68 -3.49
C ASN A 41 -8.67 -5.21 -4.36
N LEU A 42 -7.82 -4.32 -4.86
CA LEU A 42 -6.66 -4.72 -5.64
C LEU A 42 -5.61 -5.44 -4.79
N TRP A 43 -5.38 -4.99 -3.56
CA TRP A 43 -4.48 -5.68 -2.63
C TRP A 43 -4.94 -7.11 -2.36
N ASP A 44 -6.25 -7.32 -2.15
CA ASP A 44 -6.80 -8.66 -1.95
C ASP A 44 -6.54 -9.54 -3.17
N LEU A 45 -6.71 -9.02 -4.37
CA LEU A 45 -6.41 -9.74 -5.60
C LEU A 45 -4.93 -10.13 -5.68
N ILE A 46 -4.03 -9.21 -5.38
CA ILE A 46 -2.58 -9.46 -5.42
C ILE A 46 -2.19 -10.53 -4.40
N LEU A 47 -2.77 -10.48 -3.18
CA LEU A 47 -2.52 -11.49 -2.16
C LEU A 47 -3.02 -12.88 -2.61
N ASP A 48 -4.18 -12.95 -3.26
CA ASP A 48 -4.70 -14.20 -3.80
C ASP A 48 -3.77 -14.77 -4.89
N ILE A 49 -3.27 -13.93 -5.78
CA ILE A 49 -2.33 -14.33 -6.82
C ILE A 49 -1.06 -14.92 -6.20
N ARG A 50 -0.55 -14.26 -5.17
CA ARG A 50 0.63 -14.74 -4.45
C ARG A 50 0.38 -16.10 -3.79
N GLN A 51 -0.79 -16.30 -3.19
CA GLN A 51 -1.16 -17.58 -2.59
C GLN A 51 -1.26 -18.71 -3.60
N MET A 52 -1.59 -18.40 -4.84
CA MET A 52 -1.62 -19.40 -5.91
C MET A 52 -0.21 -19.85 -6.37
N GLY A 53 0.84 -19.28 -5.82
CA GLY A 53 2.22 -19.62 -6.12
C GLY A 53 2.89 -18.75 -7.18
N THR A 54 2.22 -17.71 -7.68
CA THR A 54 2.82 -16.76 -8.60
C THR A 54 3.72 -15.80 -7.83
N THR A 55 4.92 -15.59 -8.32
CA THR A 55 5.82 -14.55 -7.78
C THR A 55 5.39 -13.19 -8.32
N VAL A 56 5.14 -12.26 -7.42
CA VAL A 56 4.74 -10.90 -7.77
C VAL A 56 5.90 -9.96 -7.45
N ILE A 57 6.34 -9.21 -8.44
CA ILE A 57 7.31 -8.12 -8.26
C ILE A 57 6.55 -6.83 -8.53
N LEU A 58 6.48 -5.95 -7.53
CA LEU A 58 5.79 -4.68 -7.70
C LEU A 58 6.68 -3.52 -7.30
N THR A 59 6.44 -2.40 -7.96
CA THR A 59 7.00 -1.13 -7.53
C THR A 59 5.92 -0.31 -6.86
N THR A 60 6.26 0.42 -5.82
CA THR A 60 5.34 1.32 -5.14
C THR A 60 6.10 2.39 -4.38
N HIS A 61 5.50 3.54 -4.22
CA HIS A 61 5.97 4.57 -3.29
C HIS A 61 5.08 4.67 -2.03
N TYR A 62 4.08 3.80 -1.93
CA TYR A 62 3.22 3.71 -0.74
C TYR A 62 3.81 2.70 0.24
N MET A 63 4.27 3.18 1.38
CA MET A 63 4.92 2.32 2.37
C MET A 63 3.97 1.30 2.98
N ASP A 64 2.72 1.67 3.19
CA ASP A 64 1.68 0.76 3.67
C ASP A 64 1.42 -0.40 2.70
N GLU A 65 1.44 -0.12 1.41
CA GLU A 65 1.30 -1.16 0.38
C GLU A 65 2.46 -2.16 0.44
N ALA A 66 3.69 -1.66 0.58
CA ALA A 66 4.85 -2.51 0.71
C ALA A 66 4.79 -3.39 1.96
N GLU A 67 4.35 -2.84 3.09
CA GLU A 67 4.22 -3.60 4.34
C GLU A 67 3.18 -4.72 4.23
N ILE A 68 2.05 -4.44 3.59
CA ILE A 68 0.93 -5.40 3.51
C ILE A 68 1.18 -6.48 2.49
N LEU A 69 1.72 -6.13 1.33
CA LEU A 69 1.78 -7.04 0.19
C LEU A 69 3.09 -7.82 0.06
N CYS A 70 4.19 -7.27 0.55
CA CYS A 70 5.51 -7.79 0.19
C CYS A 70 6.12 -8.65 1.28
N ASP A 71 6.67 -9.80 0.86
CA ASP A 71 7.50 -10.64 1.73
C ASP A 71 8.87 -10.03 1.94
N ARG A 72 9.39 -9.40 0.89
CA ARG A 72 10.69 -8.72 0.90
C ARG A 72 10.56 -7.38 0.20
N VAL A 73 11.26 -6.39 0.73
CA VAL A 73 11.25 -5.02 0.19
C VAL A 73 12.68 -4.62 -0.12
N ALA A 74 12.89 -4.09 -1.31
CA ALA A 74 14.13 -3.43 -1.69
C ALA A 74 13.89 -1.92 -1.66
N ILE A 75 14.66 -1.20 -0.86
CA ILE A 75 14.63 0.26 -0.85
C ILE A 75 15.68 0.76 -1.82
N ILE A 76 15.24 1.55 -2.79
CA ILE A 76 16.10 2.07 -3.85
C ILE A 76 16.25 3.57 -3.66
N ASP A 77 17.48 4.04 -3.65
CA ASP A 77 17.80 5.45 -3.58
C ASP A 77 18.96 5.75 -4.52
N SER A 78 18.80 6.79 -5.34
CA SER A 78 19.82 7.24 -6.31
C SER A 78 20.36 6.10 -7.19
N GLY A 79 19.46 5.20 -7.62
CA GLY A 79 19.80 4.07 -8.49
C GLY A 79 20.44 2.88 -7.81
N ASN A 80 20.56 2.91 -6.48
CA ASN A 80 21.17 1.83 -5.71
C ASN A 80 20.17 1.21 -4.74
N ILE A 81 20.28 -0.10 -4.55
CA ILE A 81 19.55 -0.80 -3.49
C ILE A 81 20.30 -0.56 -2.18
N ILE A 82 19.67 0.16 -1.25
CA ILE A 82 20.29 0.50 0.03
C ILE A 82 19.83 -0.40 1.17
N ALA A 83 18.76 -1.16 0.98
CA ALA A 83 18.29 -2.16 1.93
C ALA A 83 17.45 -3.20 1.19
N LEU A 84 17.51 -4.44 1.64
CA LEU A 84 16.72 -5.54 1.10
C LEU A 84 16.45 -6.55 2.21
N ALA A 85 15.22 -6.59 2.69
CA ALA A 85 14.80 -7.54 3.72
C ALA A 85 13.26 -7.54 3.81
N SER A 86 12.71 -8.38 4.69
CA SER A 86 11.29 -8.31 5.00
C SER A 86 10.95 -6.97 5.67
N PRO A 87 9.70 -6.49 5.55
CA PRO A 87 9.28 -5.28 6.24
C PRO A 87 9.56 -5.32 7.75
N ASP A 88 9.25 -6.43 8.40
CA ASP A 88 9.47 -6.60 9.84
C ASP A 88 10.96 -6.49 10.19
N LYS A 89 11.84 -7.10 9.40
CA LYS A 89 13.27 -7.02 9.61
C LYS A 89 13.80 -5.60 9.50
N LEU A 90 13.32 -4.86 8.49
CA LEU A 90 13.72 -3.46 8.28
C LEU A 90 13.28 -2.59 9.46
N ILE A 91 12.06 -2.81 9.94
CA ILE A 91 11.51 -2.07 11.09
C ILE A 91 12.30 -2.42 12.37
N ASP A 92 12.55 -3.70 12.61
CA ASP A 92 13.31 -4.16 13.79
C ASP A 92 14.74 -3.62 13.79
N ASP A 93 15.38 -3.58 12.64
CA ASP A 93 16.72 -3.01 12.51
C ASP A 93 16.74 -1.52 12.86
N LEU A 94 15.74 -0.78 12.46
CA LEU A 94 15.60 0.63 12.82
C LEU A 94 15.39 0.81 14.33
N VAL A 95 14.49 0.01 14.92
CA VAL A 95 14.23 0.05 16.37
C VAL A 95 15.49 -0.28 17.15
N ALA A 96 16.29 -1.22 16.68
CA ALA A 96 17.56 -1.61 17.32
C ALA A 96 18.59 -0.47 17.35
N THR A 97 18.47 0.54 16.49
CA THR A 97 19.34 1.73 16.55
C THR A 97 18.96 2.71 17.65
N GLY A 98 17.87 2.46 18.38
CA GLY A 98 17.34 3.38 19.39
C GLY A 98 16.31 4.36 18.84
N PHE A 99 15.82 4.14 17.62
CA PHE A 99 14.82 5.01 17.03
C PHE A 99 13.52 4.96 17.86
N GLU A 100 13.01 6.15 18.19
CA GLU A 100 11.70 6.32 18.79
C GLU A 100 10.96 7.38 17.99
N ARG A 101 9.66 7.12 17.73
CA ARG A 101 8.84 8.17 17.13
C ARG A 101 8.75 9.33 18.11
N PRO A 102 8.95 10.58 17.63
CA PRO A 102 8.67 11.74 18.45
C PRO A 102 7.23 11.67 18.94
N LYS A 103 7.03 11.88 20.24
CA LYS A 103 5.68 12.09 20.75
C LYS A 103 5.13 13.32 20.04
N GLU A 104 4.14 13.12 19.19
CA GLU A 104 3.45 14.24 18.58
C GLU A 104 2.87 15.11 19.72
N VAL A 105 3.35 16.33 19.80
CA VAL A 105 2.60 17.36 20.52
C VAL A 105 1.35 17.57 19.67
N LYS A 106 0.24 17.05 20.14
CA LYS A 106 -1.02 17.16 19.42
C LYS A 106 -1.40 18.63 19.32
N GLN A 107 -1.12 19.20 18.17
CA GLN A 107 -1.75 20.47 17.80
C GLN A 107 -3.19 20.16 17.39
N ALA A 108 -4.06 21.12 17.57
CA ALA A 108 -5.44 21.01 17.13
C ALA A 108 -5.49 20.75 15.62
N ASN A 109 -6.41 19.90 15.20
CA ASN A 109 -6.70 19.65 13.79
C ASN A 109 -8.04 20.29 13.40
N LEU A 110 -8.41 20.20 12.13
CA LEU A 110 -9.63 20.82 11.64
C LEU A 110 -10.90 20.20 12.28
N GLU A 111 -10.89 18.92 12.60
CA GLU A 111 -11.98 18.28 13.32
C GLU A 111 -12.18 18.91 14.71
N ASP A 112 -11.10 19.17 15.42
CA ASP A 112 -11.15 19.88 16.72
C ASP A 112 -11.75 21.26 16.59
N VAL A 113 -11.43 21.99 15.54
CA VAL A 113 -12.03 23.29 15.23
C VAL A 113 -13.52 23.14 15.03
N PHE A 114 -13.94 22.17 14.24
CA PHE A 114 -15.35 21.93 13.97
C PHE A 114 -16.13 21.62 15.24
N ILE A 115 -15.62 20.72 16.07
CA ILE A 115 -16.23 20.35 17.36
C ILE A 115 -16.35 21.58 18.28
N HIS A 116 -15.29 22.36 18.33
CA HIS A 116 -15.26 23.57 19.17
C HIS A 116 -16.31 24.60 18.74
N LEU A 117 -16.46 24.79 17.43
CA LEU A 117 -17.39 25.80 16.88
C LEU A 117 -18.84 25.34 16.92
N THR A 118 -19.11 24.06 16.76
CA THR A 118 -20.49 23.53 16.66
C THR A 118 -20.96 22.84 17.94
N GLY A 119 -20.05 22.41 18.80
CA GLY A 119 -20.36 21.69 20.02
C GLY A 119 -20.70 20.21 19.84
N HIS A 120 -20.56 19.67 18.61
CA HIS A 120 -20.81 18.24 18.35
C HIS A 120 -19.87 17.69 17.28
N SER A 121 -19.67 16.36 17.31
CA SER A 121 -18.82 15.66 16.37
C SER A 121 -19.40 15.65 14.96
N ILE A 122 -18.51 15.65 13.95
CA ILE A 122 -18.88 15.50 12.52
C ILE A 122 -19.67 14.21 12.27
N ARG A 123 -19.40 13.17 13.06
CA ARG A 123 -20.00 11.84 12.89
C ARG A 123 -21.25 11.58 13.73
N GLU A 124 -21.73 12.56 14.42
CA GLU A 124 -23.01 12.49 15.09
C GLU A 124 -24.14 12.60 14.07
N ASP A 125 -24.91 11.55 13.97
CA ASP A 125 -26.13 11.54 13.17
C ASP A 125 -27.35 11.67 14.07
#